data_b7bd73b4fc61abaa8d8d1350b55e654f
#
_entry.id   b7bd73b4fc61abaa8d8d1350b55e654f
#
_cell.length_a   1.000
_cell.length_b   1.000
_cell.length_c   1.000
_cell.angle_alpha   90.00
_cell.angle_beta   90.00
_cell.angle_gamma   90.00
#
_symmetry.space_group_name_H-M   'P 1'
#
loop_
_entity.id
_entity.type
_entity.pdbx_description
1 polymer ?
#
loop_
_entity_poly.entity_id
_entity_poly.type
_entity_poly.pdbx_seq_one_letter_code
_entity_poly.pdbx_strand_id
1 'polypeptide(L)'
;MSASVAPRVTLSTTSVYPESTADAFARARAIGYDGVELMVGIDPVAADVDRIVDLSAEHGVNVWSIHAPCLLVTPNVWGSDSWGKLDKAAEAAGRLGSQLVVVHPPFRWQRDYASRFEEGIAELNEKYAPLIFAVENMYPWRTPAGRFAAYSPGFDPTNLSYDHLVLDLSHAATAQMDSRALVDLWGPRLRHIHLTDGSGTFKDEHLLPGRGNQHAWDVIERAVAGGFNGDIVLEVNTRKLSGTGHDARFEALSESLMQTRMAVDRGIFARRRDPTREGAQQ
;
A
#
# COMPACT_ATOMS: atom_id res chain seq x y z
N MET A 1 16.39 -17.96 -18.43
CA MET A 1 16.17 -17.48 -17.05
C MET A 1 15.75 -16.02 -17.16
N SER A 2 14.46 -15.70 -16.94
CA SER A 2 14.02 -14.30 -16.88
C SER A 2 14.65 -13.66 -15.64
N ALA A 3 15.38 -12.57 -15.82
CA ALA A 3 15.89 -11.82 -14.68
C ALA A 3 14.68 -11.42 -13.80
N SER A 4 14.66 -11.84 -12.54
CA SER A 4 13.64 -11.40 -11.59
C SER A 4 13.69 -9.88 -11.54
N VAL A 5 12.61 -9.23 -11.92
CA VAL A 5 12.48 -7.77 -11.84
C VAL A 5 12.54 -7.39 -10.36
N ALA A 6 13.40 -6.45 -10.02
CA ALA A 6 13.46 -5.94 -8.64
C ALA A 6 12.14 -5.22 -8.29
N PRO A 7 11.70 -5.27 -7.03
CA PRO A 7 10.58 -4.47 -6.55
C PRO A 7 10.76 -2.99 -6.86
N ARG A 8 9.69 -2.32 -7.29
CA ARG A 8 9.67 -0.86 -7.42
C ARG A 8 9.48 -0.23 -6.04
N VAL A 9 10.09 0.94 -5.85
CA VAL A 9 9.88 1.73 -4.63
C VAL A 9 9.13 3.00 -5.01
N THR A 10 7.89 3.11 -4.60
CA THR A 10 6.97 4.20 -4.97
C THR A 10 6.60 5.05 -3.76
N LEU A 11 6.04 6.23 -4.00
CA LEU A 11 5.59 7.16 -2.98
C LEU A 11 4.06 7.22 -2.97
N SER A 12 3.42 6.98 -1.83
CA SER A 12 1.99 7.29 -1.69
C SER A 12 1.76 8.79 -1.76
N THR A 13 0.78 9.24 -2.56
CA THR A 13 0.45 10.66 -2.70
C THR A 13 -0.02 11.28 -1.37
N THR A 14 -0.45 10.48 -0.40
CA THR A 14 -0.80 10.95 0.95
C THR A 14 0.42 11.27 1.81
N SER A 15 1.60 10.73 1.49
CA SER A 15 2.82 10.90 2.29
C SER A 15 3.35 12.34 2.33
N VAL A 16 2.88 13.19 1.44
CA VAL A 16 3.28 14.61 1.42
C VAL A 16 2.28 15.54 2.13
N TYR A 17 1.14 15.00 2.59
CA TYR A 17 0.12 15.83 3.24
C TYR A 17 0.72 16.72 4.36
N PRO A 18 0.34 18.03 4.46
CA PRO A 18 -0.78 18.71 3.80
C PRO A 18 -0.50 19.32 2.41
N GLU A 19 0.59 18.97 1.76
CA GLU A 19 0.81 19.33 0.36
C GLU A 19 -0.18 18.59 -0.54
N SER A 20 -0.35 19.03 -1.78
CA SER A 20 -1.32 18.48 -2.72
C SER A 20 -0.84 17.17 -3.38
N THR A 21 -1.76 16.47 -4.04
CA THR A 21 -1.44 15.36 -4.92
C THR A 21 -0.43 15.75 -6.01
N ALA A 22 -0.53 16.97 -6.56
CA ALA A 22 0.42 17.48 -7.56
C ALA A 22 1.84 17.61 -6.97
N ASP A 23 1.96 18.08 -5.72
CA ASP A 23 3.25 18.17 -5.03
C ASP A 23 3.86 16.76 -4.81
N ALA A 24 3.04 15.73 -4.62
CA ALA A 24 3.53 14.36 -4.50
C ALA A 24 4.23 13.88 -5.79
N PHE A 25 3.67 14.19 -6.97
CA PHE A 25 4.33 13.90 -8.25
C PHE A 25 5.66 14.65 -8.40
N ALA A 26 5.67 15.95 -8.09
CA ALA A 26 6.89 16.74 -8.13
C ALA A 26 7.98 16.20 -7.19
N ARG A 27 7.61 15.81 -5.96
CA ARG A 27 8.54 15.23 -4.99
C ARG A 27 9.02 13.83 -5.40
N ALA A 28 8.12 12.96 -5.86
CA ALA A 28 8.50 11.65 -6.36
C ALA A 28 9.54 11.75 -7.47
N ARG A 29 9.34 12.67 -8.42
CA ARG A 29 10.31 12.96 -9.48
C ARG A 29 11.64 13.48 -8.94
N ALA A 30 11.60 14.49 -8.07
CA ALA A 30 12.79 15.16 -7.55
C ALA A 30 13.67 14.24 -6.68
N ILE A 31 13.04 13.36 -5.89
CA ILE A 31 13.73 12.40 -5.02
C ILE A 31 14.18 11.17 -5.80
N GLY A 32 13.46 10.79 -6.87
CA GLY A 32 13.80 9.66 -7.72
C GLY A 32 13.11 8.35 -7.33
N TYR A 33 11.85 8.45 -6.83
CA TYR A 33 10.98 7.28 -6.69
C TYR A 33 10.64 6.69 -8.07
N ASP A 34 10.36 5.39 -8.12
CA ASP A 34 10.04 4.68 -9.37
C ASP A 34 8.63 5.02 -9.89
N GLY A 35 7.86 5.76 -9.12
CA GLY A 35 6.52 6.23 -9.41
C GLY A 35 5.75 6.57 -8.14
N VAL A 36 4.43 6.64 -8.26
CA VAL A 36 3.53 6.91 -7.14
C VAL A 36 2.45 5.84 -7.02
N GLU A 37 1.92 5.72 -5.80
CA GLU A 37 0.60 5.20 -5.55
C GLU A 37 -0.38 6.36 -5.42
N LEU A 38 -1.47 6.34 -6.17
CA LEU A 38 -2.53 7.32 -6.08
C LEU A 38 -3.49 6.98 -4.95
N MET A 39 -3.42 7.71 -3.84
CA MET A 39 -4.42 7.64 -2.78
C MET A 39 -5.65 8.46 -3.20
N VAL A 40 -6.71 7.78 -3.61
CA VAL A 40 -7.97 8.45 -3.95
C VAL A 40 -8.70 8.84 -2.68
N GLY A 41 -8.57 10.10 -2.29
CA GLY A 41 -8.97 10.57 -0.97
C GLY A 41 -9.70 11.91 -0.98
N ILE A 42 -9.36 12.76 0.00
CA ILE A 42 -10.02 14.03 0.26
C ILE A 42 -9.60 15.10 -0.76
N ASP A 43 -8.35 15.02 -1.28
CA ASP A 43 -7.89 15.94 -2.32
C ASP A 43 -8.70 15.72 -3.61
N PRO A 44 -9.46 16.72 -4.08
CA PRO A 44 -10.26 16.56 -5.30
C PRO A 44 -9.44 16.19 -6.53
N VAL A 45 -8.17 16.62 -6.60
CA VAL A 45 -7.25 16.30 -7.69
C VAL A 45 -7.01 14.78 -7.76
N ALA A 46 -6.92 14.09 -6.61
CA ALA A 46 -6.72 12.65 -6.58
C ALA A 46 -7.91 11.85 -7.17
N ALA A 47 -9.11 12.45 -7.22
CA ALA A 47 -10.30 11.82 -7.79
C ALA A 47 -10.52 12.17 -9.28
N ASP A 48 -9.77 13.16 -9.80
CA ASP A 48 -9.84 13.62 -11.20
C ASP A 48 -8.78 12.87 -12.04
N VAL A 49 -9.21 11.79 -12.68
CA VAL A 49 -8.32 10.92 -13.46
C VAL A 49 -7.67 11.66 -14.63
N ASP A 50 -8.35 12.62 -15.27
CA ASP A 50 -7.78 13.41 -16.35
C ASP A 50 -6.61 14.26 -15.83
N ARG A 51 -6.79 14.89 -14.69
CA ARG A 51 -5.73 15.68 -14.07
C ARG A 51 -4.55 14.80 -13.61
N ILE A 52 -4.80 13.57 -13.14
CA ILE A 52 -3.72 12.63 -12.79
C ILE A 52 -2.94 12.19 -14.04
N VAL A 53 -3.60 11.95 -15.17
CA VAL A 53 -2.93 11.66 -16.45
C VAL A 53 -2.00 12.83 -16.83
N ASP A 54 -2.48 14.07 -16.74
CA ASP A 54 -1.67 15.26 -17.01
C ASP A 54 -0.45 15.35 -16.07
N LEU A 55 -0.65 15.18 -14.77
CA LEU A 55 0.44 15.21 -13.77
C LEU A 55 1.48 14.11 -14.03
N SER A 56 1.03 12.90 -14.36
CA SER A 56 1.92 11.80 -14.74
C SER A 56 2.81 12.19 -15.93
N ALA A 57 2.22 12.79 -16.96
CA ALA A 57 2.95 13.25 -18.15
C ALA A 57 3.86 14.45 -17.85
N GLU A 58 3.36 15.47 -17.12
CA GLU A 58 4.09 16.69 -16.76
C GLU A 58 5.38 16.37 -15.99
N HIS A 59 5.32 15.42 -15.06
CA HIS A 59 6.45 15.05 -14.20
C HIS A 59 7.24 13.85 -14.70
N GLY A 60 6.72 13.08 -15.68
CA GLY A 60 7.30 11.82 -16.12
C GLY A 60 7.31 10.77 -14.99
N VAL A 61 6.24 10.73 -14.18
CA VAL A 61 6.08 9.85 -13.02
C VAL A 61 4.89 8.94 -13.23
N ASN A 62 5.12 7.63 -13.25
CA ASN A 62 4.06 6.64 -13.43
C ASN A 62 3.22 6.47 -12.16
N VAL A 63 1.93 6.14 -12.34
CA VAL A 63 1.03 5.69 -11.27
C VAL A 63 0.97 4.17 -11.34
N TRP A 64 1.69 3.47 -10.46
CA TRP A 64 1.79 2.01 -10.49
C TRP A 64 0.65 1.31 -9.77
N SER A 65 0.09 1.95 -8.75
CA SER A 65 -1.04 1.44 -7.98
C SER A 65 -2.04 2.54 -7.65
N ILE A 66 -3.29 2.15 -7.41
CA ILE A 66 -4.36 3.03 -6.96
C ILE A 66 -4.88 2.50 -5.62
N HIS A 67 -4.87 3.34 -4.61
CA HIS A 67 -5.58 3.07 -3.37
C HIS A 67 -7.03 3.54 -3.50
N ALA A 68 -7.98 2.60 -3.55
CA ALA A 68 -9.39 2.91 -3.76
C ALA A 68 -9.98 3.73 -2.60
N PRO A 69 -11.02 4.58 -2.84
CA PRO A 69 -11.62 5.43 -1.80
C PRO A 69 -12.52 4.63 -0.86
N CYS A 70 -11.90 3.78 -0.03
CA CYS A 70 -12.57 2.87 0.91
C CYS A 70 -12.79 3.48 2.31
N LEU A 71 -12.23 4.66 2.60
CA LEU A 71 -12.26 5.28 3.91
C LEU A 71 -13.62 5.89 4.26
N LEU A 72 -13.94 5.97 5.56
CA LEU A 72 -15.14 6.65 6.06
C LEU A 72 -15.21 8.13 5.68
N VAL A 73 -14.05 8.77 5.49
CA VAL A 73 -13.96 10.18 5.10
C VAL A 73 -14.16 10.41 3.60
N THR A 74 -14.29 9.35 2.80
CA THR A 74 -14.48 9.38 1.34
C THR A 74 -15.80 8.76 0.87
N PRO A 75 -16.95 8.92 1.61
CA PRO A 75 -18.15 8.16 1.29
C PRO A 75 -18.72 8.47 -0.09
N ASN A 76 -18.52 9.68 -0.59
CA ASN A 76 -19.05 10.15 -1.87
C ASN A 76 -17.99 10.31 -2.99
N VAL A 77 -16.74 10.02 -2.71
CA VAL A 77 -15.69 10.04 -3.74
C VAL A 77 -15.95 8.89 -4.71
N TRP A 78 -16.07 9.20 -5.99
CA TRP A 78 -16.49 8.28 -7.06
C TRP A 78 -17.88 7.66 -6.90
N GLY A 79 -18.75 8.24 -6.06
CA GLY A 79 -20.09 7.79 -5.81
C GLY A 79 -20.28 7.15 -4.44
N SER A 80 -21.48 6.66 -4.15
CA SER A 80 -21.83 6.05 -2.86
C SER A 80 -21.85 4.51 -2.89
N ASP A 81 -21.91 3.91 -4.08
CA ASP A 81 -21.86 2.46 -4.25
C ASP A 81 -20.43 1.93 -4.11
N SER A 82 -20.22 1.00 -3.19
CA SER A 82 -18.89 0.47 -2.89
C SER A 82 -18.30 -0.33 -4.05
N TRP A 83 -19.11 -1.17 -4.73
CA TRP A 83 -18.66 -1.92 -5.90
C TRP A 83 -18.40 -1.01 -7.10
N GLY A 84 -19.29 -0.03 -7.34
CA GLY A 84 -19.09 0.97 -8.38
C GLY A 84 -17.84 1.83 -8.20
N LYS A 85 -17.36 2.04 -6.97
CA LYS A 85 -16.07 2.67 -6.71
C LYS A 85 -14.90 1.80 -7.17
N LEU A 86 -14.98 0.49 -6.99
CA LEU A 86 -13.95 -0.45 -7.42
C LEU A 86 -13.92 -0.60 -8.94
N ASP A 87 -15.10 -0.61 -9.59
CA ASP A 87 -15.19 -0.54 -11.06
C ASP A 87 -14.52 0.75 -11.60
N LYS A 88 -14.77 1.90 -10.99
CA LYS A 88 -14.10 3.16 -11.35
C LYS A 88 -12.60 3.15 -11.07
N ALA A 89 -12.16 2.47 -10.01
CA ALA A 89 -10.73 2.28 -9.76
C ALA A 89 -10.07 1.45 -10.88
N ALA A 90 -10.77 0.42 -11.39
CA ALA A 90 -10.29 -0.37 -12.54
C ALA A 90 -10.22 0.47 -13.82
N GLU A 91 -11.24 1.29 -14.09
CA GLU A 91 -11.24 2.21 -15.24
C GLU A 91 -10.07 3.23 -15.15
N ALA A 92 -9.87 3.80 -13.97
CA ALA A 92 -8.74 4.72 -13.71
C ALA A 92 -7.40 3.99 -13.88
N ALA A 93 -7.27 2.77 -13.37
CA ALA A 93 -6.06 1.95 -13.53
C ALA A 93 -5.75 1.68 -15.01
N GLY A 94 -6.75 1.36 -15.81
CA GLY A 94 -6.60 1.16 -17.26
C GLY A 94 -6.09 2.42 -17.98
N ARG A 95 -6.55 3.61 -17.58
CA ARG A 95 -6.12 4.89 -18.14
C ARG A 95 -4.72 5.31 -17.72
N LEU A 96 -4.33 4.98 -16.49
CA LEU A 96 -3.04 5.35 -15.90
C LEU A 96 -1.95 4.29 -16.13
N GLY A 97 -2.32 3.10 -16.61
CA GLY A 97 -1.40 1.97 -16.75
C GLY A 97 -1.03 1.33 -15.41
N SER A 98 -1.83 1.55 -14.38
CA SER A 98 -1.63 0.95 -13.05
C SER A 98 -1.90 -0.54 -13.07
N GLN A 99 -1.19 -1.29 -12.23
CA GLN A 99 -1.22 -2.75 -12.23
C GLN A 99 -1.94 -3.34 -11.01
N LEU A 100 -2.23 -2.51 -10.01
CA LEU A 100 -2.83 -2.95 -8.76
C LEU A 100 -3.76 -1.88 -8.19
N VAL A 101 -4.87 -2.35 -7.61
CA VAL A 101 -5.80 -1.56 -6.80
C VAL A 101 -5.77 -2.09 -5.37
N VAL A 102 -5.43 -1.24 -4.42
CA VAL A 102 -5.50 -1.53 -2.98
C VAL A 102 -6.94 -1.35 -2.50
N VAL A 103 -7.45 -2.32 -1.75
CA VAL A 103 -8.81 -2.33 -1.24
C VAL A 103 -8.81 -2.66 0.25
N HIS A 104 -9.47 -1.81 1.05
CA HIS A 104 -9.78 -2.13 2.45
C HIS A 104 -10.97 -3.08 2.56
N PRO A 105 -10.97 -4.00 3.51
CA PRO A 105 -12.18 -4.73 3.85
C PRO A 105 -13.27 -3.77 4.33
N PRO A 106 -14.56 -4.06 4.03
CA PRO A 106 -15.67 -3.21 4.43
C PRO A 106 -15.84 -3.12 5.94
N PHE A 107 -16.52 -2.08 6.36
CA PHE A 107 -16.98 -1.99 7.75
C PHE A 107 -18.19 -2.89 7.98
N ARG A 108 -18.32 -3.46 9.15
CA ARG A 108 -19.39 -4.38 9.52
C ARG A 108 -20.81 -3.83 9.33
N TRP A 109 -20.99 -2.52 9.34
CA TRP A 109 -22.29 -1.88 9.08
C TRP A 109 -22.61 -1.72 7.58
N GLN A 110 -21.67 -1.94 6.68
CA GLN A 110 -21.88 -2.01 5.22
C GLN A 110 -22.32 -3.44 4.83
N ARG A 111 -23.46 -3.87 5.35
CA ARG A 111 -23.88 -5.29 5.39
C ARG A 111 -23.86 -5.98 4.04
N ASP A 112 -24.45 -5.37 3.02
CA ASP A 112 -24.54 -5.97 1.67
C ASP A 112 -23.16 -6.10 1.02
N TYR A 113 -22.32 -5.09 1.15
CA TYR A 113 -20.95 -5.10 0.67
C TYR A 113 -20.10 -6.12 1.43
N ALA A 114 -20.22 -6.16 2.76
CA ALA A 114 -19.47 -7.05 3.63
C ALA A 114 -19.83 -8.54 3.43
N SER A 115 -21.08 -8.86 3.16
CA SER A 115 -21.55 -10.25 2.98
C SER A 115 -21.01 -10.93 1.73
N ARG A 116 -20.63 -10.15 0.70
CA ARG A 116 -20.13 -10.66 -0.58
C ARG A 116 -18.68 -10.27 -0.85
N PHE A 117 -17.95 -9.75 0.15
CA PHE A 117 -16.68 -9.11 -0.11
C PHE A 117 -15.61 -10.07 -0.66
N GLU A 118 -15.46 -11.27 -0.08
CA GLU A 118 -14.48 -12.26 -0.57
C GLU A 118 -14.82 -12.70 -2.01
N GLU A 119 -16.08 -13.05 -2.27
CA GLU A 119 -16.55 -13.44 -3.60
C GLU A 119 -16.40 -12.30 -4.62
N GLY A 120 -16.81 -11.08 -4.25
CA GLY A 120 -16.75 -9.92 -5.15
C GLY A 120 -15.31 -9.48 -5.47
N ILE A 121 -14.35 -9.63 -4.56
CA ILE A 121 -12.93 -9.39 -4.88
C ILE A 121 -12.41 -10.44 -5.87
N ALA A 122 -12.80 -11.71 -5.74
CA ALA A 122 -12.44 -12.74 -6.71
C ALA A 122 -13.05 -12.44 -8.09
N GLU A 123 -14.35 -12.06 -8.14
CA GLU A 123 -15.03 -11.63 -9.37
C GLU A 123 -14.33 -10.44 -10.06
N LEU A 124 -13.87 -9.44 -9.28
CA LEU A 124 -13.14 -8.29 -9.82
C LEU A 124 -11.78 -8.70 -10.39
N ASN A 125 -11.04 -9.58 -9.70
CA ASN A 125 -9.77 -10.10 -10.19
C ASN A 125 -9.93 -10.91 -11.49
N GLU A 126 -11.02 -11.66 -11.65
CA GLU A 126 -11.33 -12.35 -12.89
C GLU A 126 -11.74 -11.37 -14.00
N LYS A 127 -12.65 -10.43 -13.69
CA LYS A 127 -13.24 -9.46 -14.64
C LYS A 127 -12.18 -8.54 -15.26
N TYR A 128 -11.24 -8.07 -14.45
CA TYR A 128 -10.28 -7.02 -14.85
C TYR A 128 -8.86 -7.55 -15.06
N ALA A 129 -8.64 -8.87 -15.08
CA ALA A 129 -7.30 -9.42 -15.34
C ALA A 129 -6.64 -8.78 -16.57
N PRO A 130 -5.35 -8.40 -16.53
CA PRO A 130 -4.34 -8.70 -15.51
C PRO A 130 -4.25 -7.71 -14.34
N LEU A 131 -5.18 -6.74 -14.20
CA LEU A 131 -5.23 -5.83 -13.05
C LEU A 131 -5.52 -6.62 -11.77
N ILE A 132 -4.79 -6.32 -10.69
CA ILE A 132 -4.90 -6.99 -9.40
C ILE A 132 -5.67 -6.10 -8.42
N PHE A 133 -6.72 -6.66 -7.78
CA PHE A 133 -7.32 -6.10 -6.58
C PHE A 133 -6.75 -6.83 -5.37
N ALA A 134 -5.97 -6.13 -4.56
CA ALA A 134 -5.30 -6.70 -3.40
C ALA A 134 -5.91 -6.16 -2.10
N VAL A 135 -6.20 -7.06 -1.17
CA VAL A 135 -6.85 -6.70 0.10
C VAL A 135 -5.81 -6.41 1.16
N GLU A 136 -5.97 -5.28 1.83
CA GLU A 136 -5.05 -4.80 2.85
C GLU A 136 -5.43 -5.32 4.24
N ASN A 137 -4.40 -5.66 5.06
CA ASN A 137 -4.62 -5.88 6.48
C ASN A 137 -4.99 -4.59 7.19
N MET A 138 -5.97 -4.69 8.07
CA MET A 138 -6.41 -3.59 8.92
C MET A 138 -6.09 -3.89 10.39
N TYR A 139 -6.76 -3.20 11.29
CA TYR A 139 -6.58 -3.36 12.73
C TYR A 139 -7.90 -3.27 13.49
N PRO A 140 -8.00 -3.91 14.68
CA PRO A 140 -9.18 -3.77 15.51
C PRO A 140 -9.22 -2.36 16.13
N TRP A 141 -10.39 -1.73 16.11
CA TRP A 141 -10.56 -0.48 16.83
C TRP A 141 -10.51 -0.74 18.33
N ARG A 142 -9.85 0.14 19.05
CA ARG A 142 -9.77 0.08 20.51
C ARG A 142 -10.62 1.17 21.13
N THR A 143 -11.42 0.77 22.10
CA THR A 143 -12.24 1.65 22.92
C THR A 143 -11.89 1.43 24.39
N PRO A 144 -12.29 2.32 25.32
CA PRO A 144 -12.14 2.08 26.75
C PRO A 144 -12.80 0.78 27.24
N ALA A 145 -13.81 0.29 26.51
CA ALA A 145 -14.51 -0.97 26.81
C ALA A 145 -13.82 -2.23 26.21
N GLY A 146 -12.72 -2.06 25.44
CA GLY A 146 -11.99 -3.16 24.83
C GLY A 146 -11.79 -3.02 23.31
N ARG A 147 -11.42 -4.14 22.66
CA ARG A 147 -11.23 -4.19 21.21
C ARG A 147 -12.56 -4.39 20.50
N PHE A 148 -12.74 -3.70 19.39
CA PHE A 148 -13.90 -3.81 18.51
C PHE A 148 -13.46 -4.16 17.09
N ALA A 149 -13.95 -5.29 16.57
CA ALA A 149 -13.72 -5.66 15.18
C ALA A 149 -14.62 -4.81 14.27
N ALA A 150 -14.08 -3.73 13.72
CA ALA A 150 -14.83 -2.81 12.87
C ALA A 150 -15.01 -3.36 11.44
N TYR A 151 -14.10 -4.20 10.98
CA TYR A 151 -14.05 -4.72 9.62
C TYR A 151 -14.71 -6.10 9.49
N SER A 152 -15.23 -6.41 8.29
CA SER A 152 -15.83 -7.69 7.93
C SER A 152 -15.35 -8.09 6.54
N PRO A 153 -14.96 -9.35 6.29
CA PRO A 153 -15.04 -10.49 7.22
C PRO A 153 -14.07 -10.41 8.39
N GLY A 154 -12.96 -9.64 8.27
CA GLY A 154 -12.00 -9.45 9.34
C GLY A 154 -11.01 -8.33 9.04
N PHE A 155 -10.19 -7.97 10.01
CA PHE A 155 -9.06 -7.04 9.82
C PHE A 155 -7.76 -7.77 9.44
N ASP A 156 -7.68 -9.06 9.71
CA ASP A 156 -6.56 -9.94 9.36
C ASP A 156 -6.97 -10.85 8.21
N PRO A 157 -6.40 -10.67 7.00
CA PRO A 157 -6.77 -11.45 5.82
C PRO A 157 -6.07 -12.82 5.76
N THR A 158 -5.27 -13.20 6.75
CA THR A 158 -4.42 -14.39 6.73
C THR A 158 -5.19 -15.66 6.37
N ASN A 159 -6.35 -15.88 7.00
CA ASN A 159 -7.16 -17.08 6.83
C ASN A 159 -8.36 -16.88 5.90
N LEU A 160 -8.38 -15.78 5.15
CA LEU A 160 -9.44 -15.47 4.18
C LEU A 160 -9.00 -15.85 2.77
N SER A 161 -9.98 -16.00 1.85
CA SER A 161 -9.78 -16.59 0.51
C SER A 161 -9.25 -15.60 -0.53
N TYR A 162 -8.51 -14.57 -0.13
CA TYR A 162 -7.93 -13.60 -1.07
C TYR A 162 -6.64 -14.13 -1.69
N ASP A 163 -6.53 -14.04 -3.03
CA ASP A 163 -5.33 -14.42 -3.78
C ASP A 163 -4.23 -13.37 -3.69
N HIS A 164 -4.59 -12.12 -3.41
CA HIS A 164 -3.68 -10.98 -3.42
C HIS A 164 -3.84 -10.14 -2.17
N LEU A 165 -2.73 -9.90 -1.45
CA LEU A 165 -2.70 -9.19 -0.19
C LEU A 165 -1.77 -8.00 -0.24
N VAL A 166 -2.12 -6.97 0.53
CA VAL A 166 -1.30 -5.80 0.85
C VAL A 166 -0.91 -5.87 2.31
N LEU A 167 0.37 -5.70 2.60
CA LEU A 167 0.88 -5.60 3.97
C LEU A 167 1.14 -4.14 4.32
N ASP A 168 0.30 -3.57 5.17
CA ASP A 168 0.60 -2.30 5.85
C ASP A 168 1.21 -2.55 7.22
N LEU A 169 2.42 -1.98 7.42
CA LEU A 169 3.19 -2.19 8.65
C LEU A 169 2.64 -1.40 9.84
N SER A 170 2.02 -0.21 9.62
CA SER A 170 1.38 0.55 10.70
C SER A 170 0.12 -0.14 11.20
N HIS A 171 -0.66 -0.70 10.27
CA HIS A 171 -1.82 -1.50 10.61
C HIS A 171 -1.43 -2.77 11.38
N ALA A 172 -0.36 -3.46 10.95
CA ALA A 172 0.18 -4.62 11.67
C ALA A 172 0.63 -4.23 13.09
N ALA A 173 1.35 -3.10 13.24
CA ALA A 173 1.74 -2.57 14.55
C ALA A 173 0.53 -2.32 15.45
N THR A 174 -0.49 -1.62 14.92
CA THR A 174 -1.73 -1.29 15.63
C THR A 174 -2.51 -2.56 16.01
N ALA A 175 -2.50 -3.58 15.15
CA ALA A 175 -3.07 -4.90 15.43
C ALA A 175 -2.22 -5.75 16.38
N GLN A 176 -0.98 -5.33 16.69
CA GLN A 176 0.01 -6.07 17.49
C GLN A 176 0.43 -7.39 16.82
N MET A 177 0.55 -7.36 15.50
CA MET A 177 1.06 -8.46 14.66
C MET A 177 2.52 -8.19 14.29
N ASP A 178 3.29 -9.25 14.05
CA ASP A 178 4.67 -9.15 13.55
C ASP A 178 4.66 -9.19 12.01
N SER A 179 5.02 -8.10 11.38
CA SER A 179 5.03 -7.99 9.91
C SER A 179 5.99 -8.99 9.24
N ARG A 180 7.08 -9.40 9.92
CA ARG A 180 8.00 -10.43 9.38
C ARG A 180 7.33 -11.80 9.32
N ALA A 181 6.53 -12.13 10.33
CA ALA A 181 5.76 -13.36 10.33
C ALA A 181 4.67 -13.35 9.25
N LEU A 182 4.03 -12.20 9.01
CA LEU A 182 3.04 -12.04 7.94
C LEU A 182 3.66 -12.22 6.55
N VAL A 183 4.86 -11.70 6.31
CA VAL A 183 5.60 -11.93 5.04
C VAL A 183 5.77 -13.41 4.75
N ASP A 184 6.20 -14.19 5.75
CA ASP A 184 6.40 -15.63 5.56
C ASP A 184 5.09 -16.38 5.34
N LEU A 185 4.07 -16.01 6.11
CA LEU A 185 2.78 -16.69 6.12
C LEU A 185 1.99 -16.44 4.84
N TRP A 186 2.07 -15.23 4.30
CA TRP A 186 1.35 -14.85 3.08
C TRP A 186 2.07 -15.30 1.81
N GLY A 187 3.40 -15.34 1.84
CA GLY A 187 4.20 -15.88 0.73
C GLY A 187 3.81 -15.28 -0.63
N PRO A 188 3.43 -16.11 -1.62
CA PRO A 188 3.07 -15.62 -2.96
C PRO A 188 1.82 -14.73 -3.02
N ARG A 189 0.96 -14.77 -2.00
CA ARG A 189 -0.21 -13.90 -1.90
C ARG A 189 0.15 -12.44 -1.63
N LEU A 190 1.34 -12.18 -1.05
CA LEU A 190 1.82 -10.82 -0.80
C LEU A 190 2.21 -10.17 -2.12
N ARG A 191 1.45 -9.16 -2.55
CA ARG A 191 1.64 -8.48 -3.83
C ARG A 191 2.07 -7.03 -3.69
N HIS A 192 1.89 -6.44 -2.50
CA HIS A 192 2.10 -5.03 -2.27
C HIS A 192 2.45 -4.78 -0.81
N ILE A 193 3.30 -3.80 -0.54
CA ILE A 193 3.71 -3.43 0.82
C ILE A 193 3.58 -1.93 0.99
N HIS A 194 2.76 -1.50 1.96
CA HIS A 194 2.80 -0.15 2.48
C HIS A 194 3.90 -0.07 3.53
N LEU A 195 5.02 0.50 3.10
CA LEU A 195 6.18 0.69 3.94
C LEU A 195 6.00 1.91 4.84
N THR A 196 5.73 1.63 6.06
CA THR A 196 5.53 2.58 7.14
C THR A 196 6.06 1.95 8.43
N ASP A 197 5.75 2.50 9.59
CA ASP A 197 6.03 1.89 10.88
C ASP A 197 4.99 2.32 11.91
N GLY A 198 4.95 1.65 13.04
CA GLY A 198 4.08 1.97 14.16
C GLY A 198 4.67 1.50 15.48
N SER A 199 4.33 2.15 16.57
CA SER A 199 4.86 1.84 17.90
C SER A 199 4.05 0.74 18.64
N GLY A 200 3.02 0.19 18.00
CA GLY A 200 2.11 -0.80 18.61
C GLY A 200 1.09 -0.20 19.56
N THR A 201 0.90 1.12 19.53
CA THR A 201 -0.19 1.80 20.21
C THR A 201 -1.53 1.51 19.54
N PHE A 202 -2.61 2.06 20.08
CA PHE A 202 -3.95 1.91 19.50
C PHE A 202 -4.20 2.87 18.31
N LYS A 203 -3.22 3.68 17.97
CA LYS A 203 -3.30 4.64 16.86
C LYS A 203 -2.59 4.07 15.65
N ASP A 204 -3.22 4.25 14.53
CA ASP A 204 -2.58 4.10 13.24
C ASP A 204 -1.68 5.33 13.01
N GLU A 205 -0.36 5.13 13.14
CA GLU A 205 0.59 6.22 13.25
C GLU A 205 1.24 6.59 11.94
N HIS A 206 1.40 5.64 11.03
CA HIS A 206 2.15 5.79 9.78
C HIS A 206 3.50 6.50 10.00
N LEU A 207 4.29 5.99 10.96
CA LEU A 207 5.62 6.52 11.25
C LEU A 207 6.57 6.29 10.07
N LEU A 208 7.61 7.11 9.99
CA LEU A 208 8.73 6.83 9.10
C LEU A 208 9.33 5.45 9.43
N PRO A 209 9.71 4.64 8.40
CA PRO A 209 10.29 3.33 8.60
C PRO A 209 11.50 3.36 9.54
N GLY A 210 11.55 2.41 10.47
CA GLY A 210 12.57 2.35 11.52
C GLY A 210 12.29 3.23 12.75
N ARG A 211 11.15 3.91 12.81
CA ARG A 211 10.74 4.73 13.96
C ARG A 211 9.72 4.04 14.87
N GLY A 212 9.32 2.83 14.54
CA GLY A 212 8.40 2.01 15.30
C GLY A 212 9.00 0.66 15.70
N ASN A 213 8.16 -0.37 15.77
CA ASN A 213 8.52 -1.71 16.24
C ASN A 213 8.34 -2.81 15.20
N GLN A 214 8.02 -2.47 13.93
CA GLN A 214 7.76 -3.46 12.89
C GLN A 214 9.02 -3.94 12.17
N HIS A 215 10.20 -3.44 12.55
CA HIS A 215 11.45 -3.82 11.90
C HIS A 215 11.42 -3.64 10.38
N ALA A 216 10.94 -2.49 9.94
CA ALA A 216 10.57 -2.21 8.55
C ALA A 216 11.61 -2.67 7.51
N TRP A 217 12.91 -2.46 7.77
CA TRP A 217 13.99 -2.86 6.86
C TRP A 217 14.16 -4.38 6.77
N ASP A 218 14.01 -5.09 7.90
CA ASP A 218 14.07 -6.56 7.93
C ASP A 218 12.87 -7.17 7.19
N VAL A 219 11.69 -6.52 7.28
CA VAL A 219 10.49 -6.92 6.53
C VAL A 219 10.75 -6.87 5.03
N ILE A 220 11.32 -5.76 4.52
CA ILE A 220 11.62 -5.61 3.10
C ILE A 220 12.68 -6.63 2.65
N GLU A 221 13.78 -6.74 3.39
CA GLU A 221 14.84 -7.72 3.09
C GLU A 221 14.28 -9.14 3.03
N ARG A 222 13.47 -9.52 4.01
CA ARG A 222 12.84 -10.84 4.10
C ARG A 222 11.86 -11.12 2.96
N ALA A 223 11.00 -10.15 2.63
CA ALA A 223 10.05 -10.27 1.52
C ALA A 223 10.78 -10.49 0.20
N VAL A 224 11.80 -9.67 -0.09
CA VAL A 224 12.58 -9.75 -1.33
C VAL A 224 13.40 -11.04 -1.39
N ALA A 225 14.01 -11.46 -0.29
CA ALA A 225 14.70 -12.75 -0.20
C ALA A 225 13.73 -13.93 -0.44
N GLY A 226 12.48 -13.81 0.00
CA GLY A 226 11.39 -14.77 -0.25
C GLY A 226 10.82 -14.75 -1.67
N GLY A 227 11.26 -13.81 -2.54
CA GLY A 227 10.81 -13.73 -3.93
C GLY A 227 9.78 -12.65 -4.23
N PHE A 228 9.43 -11.80 -3.26
CA PHE A 228 8.56 -10.66 -3.51
C PHE A 228 9.12 -9.77 -4.62
N ASN A 229 8.26 -9.41 -5.58
CA ASN A 229 8.57 -8.59 -6.74
C ASN A 229 7.49 -7.53 -7.06
N GLY A 230 6.59 -7.30 -6.10
CA GLY A 230 5.56 -6.27 -6.17
C GLY A 230 6.10 -4.87 -5.85
N ASP A 231 5.19 -3.94 -5.57
CA ASP A 231 5.56 -2.56 -5.23
C ASP A 231 5.73 -2.40 -3.72
N ILE A 232 6.74 -1.61 -3.33
CA ILE A 232 6.97 -1.13 -1.98
C ILE A 232 6.62 0.35 -1.97
N VAL A 233 5.52 0.70 -1.36
CA VAL A 233 5.00 2.07 -1.32
C VAL A 233 5.34 2.71 0.01
N LEU A 234 6.10 3.79 -0.02
CA LEU A 234 6.27 4.58 1.19
C LEU A 234 4.97 5.32 1.50
N GLU A 235 4.29 4.93 2.58
CA GLU A 235 3.06 5.53 3.05
C GLU A 235 3.21 6.03 4.50
N VAL A 236 3.58 7.29 4.66
CA VAL A 236 4.01 7.84 5.95
C VAL A 236 3.33 9.16 6.28
N ASN A 237 3.18 9.44 7.56
CA ASN A 237 2.66 10.70 8.05
C ASN A 237 3.79 11.71 8.25
N THR A 238 3.98 12.61 7.27
CA THR A 238 4.99 13.67 7.33
C THR A 238 4.45 15.02 7.80
N ARG A 239 3.21 15.09 8.27
CA ARG A 239 2.53 16.35 8.65
C ARG A 239 3.33 17.19 9.64
N LYS A 240 4.04 16.56 10.59
CA LYS A 240 4.86 17.25 11.59
C LYS A 240 6.16 17.83 11.02
N LEU A 241 6.55 17.43 9.80
CA LEU A 241 7.75 17.93 9.13
C LEU A 241 7.47 19.19 8.28
N SER A 242 6.21 19.60 8.15
CA SER A 242 5.85 20.82 7.46
C SER A 242 6.18 22.06 8.30
N GLY A 243 6.72 23.11 7.64
CA GLY A 243 6.97 24.42 8.30
C GLY A 243 8.32 24.56 9.03
N THR A 244 9.20 23.58 8.97
CA THR A 244 10.59 23.75 9.36
C THR A 244 11.34 24.45 8.22
N GLY A 245 12.12 25.50 8.49
CA GLY A 245 12.81 26.32 7.48
C GLY A 245 13.81 25.59 6.56
N HIS A 246 13.92 24.28 6.70
CA HIS A 246 14.63 23.31 5.88
C HIS A 246 13.59 22.30 5.35
N ASP A 247 13.74 21.78 4.14
CA ASP A 247 12.79 20.80 3.62
C ASP A 247 12.98 19.41 4.27
N ALA A 248 12.67 19.35 5.58
CA ALA A 248 12.80 18.14 6.39
C ALA A 248 11.95 16.98 5.84
N ARG A 249 10.86 17.28 5.11
CA ARG A 249 10.06 16.26 4.44
C ARG A 249 10.83 15.66 3.28
N PHE A 250 11.45 16.49 2.44
CA PHE A 250 12.27 16.03 1.33
C PHE A 250 13.40 15.12 1.82
N GLU A 251 14.08 15.52 2.89
CA GLU A 251 15.16 14.73 3.48
C GLU A 251 14.67 13.38 4.03
N ALA A 252 13.58 13.39 4.79
CA ALA A 252 13.01 12.17 5.37
C ALA A 252 12.52 11.18 4.30
N LEU A 253 11.88 11.68 3.23
CA LEU A 253 11.45 10.84 2.11
C LEU A 253 12.63 10.32 1.30
N SER A 254 13.68 11.14 1.09
CA SER A 254 14.92 10.73 0.40
C SER A 254 15.69 9.67 1.19
N GLU A 255 15.83 9.84 2.50
CA GLU A 255 16.46 8.86 3.38
C GLU A 255 15.67 7.53 3.35
N SER A 256 14.33 7.60 3.45
CA SER A 256 13.49 6.41 3.40
C SER A 256 13.65 5.65 2.08
N LEU A 257 13.69 6.35 0.93
CA LEU A 257 13.96 5.72 -0.37
C LEU A 257 15.32 5.02 -0.40
N MET A 258 16.37 5.70 0.05
CA MET A 258 17.73 5.15 0.08
C MET A 258 17.79 3.88 0.94
N GLN A 259 17.26 3.92 2.15
CA GLN A 259 17.25 2.77 3.06
C GLN A 259 16.41 1.60 2.50
N THR A 260 15.29 1.91 1.85
CA THR A 260 14.45 0.89 1.20
C THR A 260 15.21 0.18 0.08
N ARG A 261 15.89 0.93 -0.80
CA ARG A 261 16.71 0.33 -1.88
C ARG A 261 17.85 -0.53 -1.32
N MET A 262 18.49 -0.08 -0.25
CA MET A 262 19.51 -0.88 0.43
C MET A 262 18.94 -2.19 1.01
N ALA A 263 17.72 -2.16 1.57
CA ALA A 263 17.06 -3.38 2.06
C ALA A 263 16.66 -4.32 0.91
N VAL A 264 16.18 -3.78 -0.21
CA VAL A 264 15.91 -4.54 -1.45
C VAL A 264 17.18 -5.23 -1.95
N ASP A 265 18.29 -4.50 -2.04
CA ASP A 265 19.57 -5.05 -2.51
C ASP A 265 20.07 -6.18 -1.61
N ARG A 266 19.95 -6.03 -0.27
CA ARG A 266 20.29 -7.10 0.68
C ARG A 266 19.40 -8.34 0.47
N GLY A 267 18.10 -8.14 0.27
CA GLY A 267 17.16 -9.22 -0.01
C GLY A 267 17.48 -9.97 -1.31
N ILE A 268 17.80 -9.23 -2.39
CA ILE A 268 18.24 -9.82 -3.67
C ILE A 268 19.53 -10.62 -3.48
N PHE A 269 20.49 -10.09 -2.73
CA PHE A 269 21.74 -10.78 -2.43
C PHE A 269 21.50 -12.05 -1.62
N ALA A 270 20.67 -12.00 -0.59
CA ALA A 270 20.32 -13.16 0.24
C ALA A 270 19.66 -14.26 -0.61
N ARG A 271 18.71 -13.89 -1.48
CA ARG A 271 18.04 -14.83 -2.39
C ARG A 271 19.01 -15.56 -3.31
N ARG A 272 19.98 -14.85 -3.91
CA ARG A 272 20.99 -15.45 -4.80
C ARG A 272 21.90 -16.46 -4.10
N ARG A 273 22.05 -16.37 -2.78
CA ARG A 273 22.90 -17.29 -1.98
C ARG A 273 22.16 -18.54 -1.49
N ASP A 274 20.84 -18.55 -1.59
CA ASP A 274 20.00 -19.69 -1.18
C ASP A 274 19.22 -20.24 -2.39
N PRO A 275 19.87 -21.07 -3.23
CA PRO A 275 19.25 -21.62 -4.44
C PRO A 275 18.10 -22.59 -4.15
N THR A 276 17.90 -23.03 -2.90
CA THR A 276 16.79 -23.93 -2.52
C THR A 276 15.43 -23.24 -2.59
N ARG A 277 15.40 -21.91 -2.61
CA ARG A 277 14.16 -21.09 -2.71
C ARG A 277 13.69 -20.82 -4.16
N GLU A 278 14.52 -21.11 -5.17
CA GLU A 278 14.13 -20.96 -6.58
C GLU A 278 13.17 -22.04 -7.09
N GLY A 279 13.04 -23.18 -6.41
CA GLY A 279 12.20 -24.32 -6.82
C GLY A 279 10.75 -24.30 -6.33
N ALA A 280 10.35 -23.38 -5.47
CA ALA A 280 9.02 -23.38 -4.84
C ALA A 280 7.94 -22.58 -5.61
N GLN A 281 8.24 -22.07 -6.81
CA GLN A 281 7.33 -21.26 -7.62
C GLN A 281 7.05 -21.85 -9.02
N GLN A 282 7.20 -23.17 -9.17
CA GLN A 282 6.75 -23.89 -10.37
C GLN A 282 5.45 -24.64 -10.13
#